data_47309a4b194a975530b5c64aca63318a
#
_entry.id   47309a4b194a975530b5c64aca63318a
#
_cell.length_a   1.000
_cell.length_b   1.000
_cell.length_c   1.000
_cell.angle_alpha   90.00
_cell.angle_beta   90.00
_cell.angle_gamma   90.00
#
_symmetry.space_group_name_H-M   'P 1'
#
loop_
_entity.id
_entity.type
_entity.pdbx_description
1 polymer ?
#
loop_
_entity_poly.entity_id
_entity_poly.type
_entity_poly.pdbx_seq_one_letter_code
_entity_poly.pdbx_strand_id
1 'polypeptide(L)'
;IGSEAEESLRRLISDKNRFAAEELLAGYELSPKLRETFLEMATLSGSAEALEKARALTDNPEALKALGRLEDIYRGLKEKGFEKYISFDLSMLSKYNYYTGIVFRAYSYGYGEPVAKGGRYDTLLSHFGRELPAVGFAIVVDQLQRALNSSEIRKEAAGPEGTRYLTFALTKGRLAKKTLELLEQVGITCEEMKDPDSRKLIFVNDELKLKFFLAKGPDVPTYVEYGAADIGVVGKDTLVEEGRKMYEVLDLGFGKCRMCVCGPASAREKLAHQEQIRVATKYPDIAKDYFYNQKHQTVEIIKLNGSIELAPLVGLSEVIVDIVETGSTLRENGLEVLEEIMPLSARMVVNQVSMKMEAERITKLIQALKAALS
;
A
#
# COMPACT_ATOMS: atom_id res chain seq x y z
N ILE A 1 2.33 3.07 -24.34
CA ILE A 1 1.79 3.71 -23.12
C ILE A 1 2.30 5.15 -23.13
N GLY A 2 1.40 6.13 -22.96
CA GLY A 2 1.80 7.55 -22.89
C GLY A 2 2.54 7.87 -21.57
N SER A 3 3.17 9.04 -21.49
CA SER A 3 4.02 9.42 -20.34
C SER A 3 3.30 9.39 -18.98
N GLU A 4 2.05 9.80 -18.93
CA GLU A 4 1.23 9.80 -17.71
C GLU A 4 0.89 8.37 -17.23
N ALA A 5 0.55 7.48 -18.16
CA ALA A 5 0.32 6.09 -17.84
C ALA A 5 1.59 5.33 -17.43
N GLU A 6 2.74 5.71 -18.00
CA GLU A 6 4.04 5.18 -17.58
C GLU A 6 4.36 5.58 -16.14
N GLU A 7 4.15 6.83 -15.77
CA GLU A 7 4.37 7.31 -14.40
C GLU A 7 3.43 6.62 -13.40
N SER A 8 2.16 6.46 -13.77
CA SER A 8 1.17 5.73 -12.98
C SER A 8 1.57 4.27 -12.82
N LEU A 9 1.99 3.59 -13.87
CA LEU A 9 2.45 2.20 -13.81
C LEU A 9 3.70 2.04 -12.94
N ARG A 10 4.67 2.94 -13.09
CA ARG A 10 5.89 2.97 -12.24
C ARG A 10 5.53 3.08 -10.76
N ARG A 11 4.59 3.95 -10.42
CA ARG A 11 4.11 4.11 -9.05
C ARG A 11 3.45 2.83 -8.55
N LEU A 12 2.53 2.24 -9.31
CA LEU A 12 1.82 1.01 -8.94
C LEU A 12 2.79 -0.18 -8.74
N ILE A 13 3.80 -0.30 -9.59
CA ILE A 13 4.86 -1.31 -9.43
C ILE A 13 5.66 -1.06 -8.14
N SER A 14 6.07 0.18 -7.89
CA SER A 14 6.82 0.55 -6.68
C SER A 14 6.02 0.31 -5.40
N ASP A 15 4.71 0.53 -5.45
CA ASP A 15 3.79 0.32 -4.33
C ASP A 15 3.32 -1.15 -4.22
N LYS A 16 3.84 -2.04 -5.07
CA LYS A 16 3.49 -3.47 -5.14
C LYS A 16 2.01 -3.74 -5.37
N ASN A 17 1.31 -2.78 -5.95
CA ASN A 17 -0.11 -2.86 -6.24
C ASN A 17 -0.35 -3.52 -7.60
N ARG A 18 -0.15 -4.85 -7.64
CA ARG A 18 -0.29 -5.64 -8.87
C ARG A 18 -1.68 -5.53 -9.48
N PHE A 19 -2.74 -5.58 -8.67
CA PHE A 19 -4.11 -5.59 -9.20
C PHE A 19 -4.48 -4.24 -9.85
N ALA A 20 -4.10 -3.10 -9.27
CA ALA A 20 -4.32 -1.80 -9.91
C ALA A 20 -3.42 -1.61 -11.15
N ALA A 21 -2.21 -2.19 -11.17
CA ALA A 21 -1.38 -2.25 -12.38
C ALA A 21 -2.05 -3.09 -13.47
N GLU A 22 -2.68 -4.21 -13.13
CA GLU A 22 -3.43 -5.06 -14.07
C GLU A 22 -4.63 -4.32 -14.67
N GLU A 23 -5.38 -3.60 -13.84
CA GLU A 23 -6.50 -2.76 -14.26
C GLU A 23 -6.04 -1.64 -15.20
N LEU A 24 -4.97 -0.92 -14.84
CA LEU A 24 -4.38 0.10 -15.72
C LEU A 24 -3.95 -0.48 -17.07
N LEU A 25 -3.26 -1.62 -17.06
CA LEU A 25 -2.75 -2.25 -18.28
C LEU A 25 -3.86 -2.87 -19.15
N ALA A 26 -5.05 -3.14 -18.60
CA ALA A 26 -6.19 -3.63 -19.37
C ALA A 26 -6.65 -2.65 -20.44
N GLY A 27 -6.46 -1.34 -20.23
CA GLY A 27 -6.76 -0.28 -21.19
C GLY A 27 -5.79 -0.14 -22.37
N TYR A 28 -4.71 -0.98 -22.44
CA TYR A 28 -3.67 -0.86 -23.46
C TYR A 28 -3.48 -2.16 -24.24
N GLU A 29 -3.23 -2.05 -25.55
CA GLU A 29 -2.86 -3.17 -26.39
C GLU A 29 -1.39 -3.54 -26.18
N LEU A 30 -1.12 -4.50 -25.30
CA LEU A 30 0.19 -5.03 -24.99
C LEU A 30 0.25 -6.52 -25.32
N SER A 31 1.42 -6.99 -25.76
CA SER A 31 1.63 -8.44 -25.89
C SER A 31 1.43 -9.13 -24.52
N PRO A 32 0.91 -10.36 -24.48
CA PRO A 32 0.71 -11.10 -23.24
C PRO A 32 2.00 -11.18 -22.39
N LYS A 33 3.15 -11.45 -23.04
CA LYS A 33 4.47 -11.51 -22.39
C LYS A 33 4.85 -10.20 -21.73
N LEU A 34 4.65 -9.07 -22.41
CA LEU A 34 5.02 -7.74 -21.87
C LEU A 34 4.10 -7.35 -20.71
N ARG A 35 2.79 -7.63 -20.82
CA ARG A 35 1.83 -7.41 -19.73
C ARG A 35 2.22 -8.20 -18.48
N GLU A 36 2.50 -9.49 -18.64
CA GLU A 36 2.94 -10.36 -17.54
C GLU A 36 4.25 -9.87 -16.92
N THR A 37 5.22 -9.43 -17.72
CA THR A 37 6.49 -8.86 -17.22
C THR A 37 6.24 -7.70 -16.28
N PHE A 38 5.40 -6.73 -16.64
CA PHE A 38 5.09 -5.60 -15.78
C PHE A 38 4.37 -6.01 -14.48
N LEU A 39 3.45 -6.96 -14.57
CA LEU A 39 2.72 -7.44 -13.39
C LEU A 39 3.62 -8.23 -12.43
N GLU A 40 4.51 -9.04 -12.96
CA GLU A 40 5.48 -9.80 -12.16
C GLU A 40 6.51 -8.87 -11.49
N MET A 41 6.94 -7.79 -12.15
CA MET A 41 7.85 -6.81 -11.55
C MET A 41 7.33 -6.23 -10.23
N ALA A 42 6.02 -6.05 -10.07
CA ALA A 42 5.42 -5.56 -8.83
C ALA A 42 5.61 -6.53 -7.64
N THR A 43 5.70 -7.83 -7.92
CA THR A 43 5.76 -8.89 -6.90
C THR A 43 7.12 -9.57 -6.81
N LEU A 44 7.98 -9.39 -7.81
CA LEU A 44 9.25 -10.08 -7.94
C LEU A 44 10.27 -9.54 -6.93
N SER A 45 10.35 -10.21 -5.80
CA SER A 45 11.30 -9.93 -4.73
C SER A 45 11.67 -11.21 -3.99
N GLY A 46 12.83 -11.22 -3.33
CA GLY A 46 13.31 -12.37 -2.56
C GLY A 46 14.80 -12.64 -2.71
N SER A 47 15.19 -13.89 -2.58
CA SER A 47 16.58 -14.36 -2.73
C SER A 47 17.09 -14.27 -4.19
N ALA A 48 18.24 -14.87 -4.47
CA ALA A 48 18.81 -14.92 -5.82
C ALA A 48 17.86 -15.53 -6.88
N GLU A 49 16.93 -16.40 -6.49
CA GLU A 49 15.90 -16.95 -7.37
C GLU A 49 15.02 -15.88 -8.03
N ALA A 50 14.87 -14.72 -7.40
CA ALA A 50 14.16 -13.60 -8.00
C ALA A 50 14.87 -13.06 -9.25
N LEU A 51 16.20 -13.10 -9.30
CA LEU A 51 16.99 -12.69 -10.47
C LEU A 51 16.83 -13.71 -11.63
N GLU A 52 16.79 -15.00 -11.32
CA GLU A 52 16.57 -16.06 -12.33
C GLU A 52 15.18 -15.91 -12.95
N LYS A 53 14.14 -15.70 -12.13
CA LYS A 53 12.78 -15.45 -12.62
C LYS A 53 12.71 -14.17 -13.48
N ALA A 54 13.37 -13.10 -13.04
CA ALA A 54 13.42 -11.85 -13.80
C ALA A 54 14.06 -12.03 -15.17
N ARG A 55 15.13 -12.83 -15.24
CA ARG A 55 15.82 -13.14 -16.49
C ARG A 55 14.93 -13.87 -17.49
N ALA A 56 14.05 -14.76 -17.01
CA ALA A 56 13.09 -15.47 -17.85
C ALA A 56 11.96 -14.57 -18.41
N LEU A 57 11.69 -13.45 -17.77
CA LEU A 57 10.61 -12.54 -18.17
C LEU A 57 11.01 -11.55 -19.27
N THR A 58 12.31 -11.35 -19.56
CA THR A 58 12.76 -10.31 -20.49
C THR A 58 13.81 -10.80 -21.47
N ASP A 59 13.74 -10.30 -22.70
CA ASP A 59 14.77 -10.44 -23.74
C ASP A 59 15.49 -9.10 -23.99
N ASN A 60 15.18 -8.05 -23.22
CA ASN A 60 15.78 -6.72 -23.37
C ASN A 60 17.25 -6.75 -22.95
N PRO A 61 18.21 -6.40 -23.83
CA PRO A 61 19.64 -6.48 -23.55
C PRO A 61 20.08 -5.59 -22.38
N GLU A 62 19.48 -4.42 -22.19
CA GLU A 62 19.82 -3.51 -21.09
C GLU A 62 19.33 -4.07 -19.75
N ALA A 63 18.12 -4.64 -19.72
CA ALA A 63 17.59 -5.31 -18.54
C ALA A 63 18.46 -6.53 -18.17
N LEU A 64 18.84 -7.35 -19.14
CA LEU A 64 19.73 -8.51 -18.93
C LEU A 64 21.11 -8.08 -18.41
N LYS A 65 21.65 -6.98 -18.91
CA LYS A 65 22.90 -6.40 -18.41
C LYS A 65 22.77 -5.90 -16.96
N ALA A 66 21.64 -5.27 -16.62
CA ALA A 66 21.37 -4.83 -15.26
C ALA A 66 21.24 -6.01 -14.28
N LEU A 67 20.53 -7.08 -14.68
CA LEU A 67 20.44 -8.32 -13.91
C LEU A 67 21.81 -8.96 -13.68
N GLY A 68 22.66 -9.04 -14.72
CA GLY A 68 24.02 -9.55 -14.60
C GLY A 68 24.86 -8.78 -13.57
N ARG A 69 24.71 -7.45 -13.50
CA ARG A 69 25.36 -6.64 -12.45
C ARG A 69 24.90 -6.98 -11.04
N LEU A 70 23.60 -7.24 -10.85
CA LEU A 70 23.07 -7.66 -9.55
C LEU A 70 23.59 -9.04 -9.16
N GLU A 71 23.70 -9.97 -10.12
CA GLU A 71 24.27 -11.30 -9.90
C GLU A 71 25.76 -11.23 -9.50
N ASP A 72 26.56 -10.37 -10.15
CA ASP A 72 27.97 -10.19 -9.82
C ASP A 72 28.15 -9.62 -8.41
N ILE A 73 27.34 -8.63 -8.02
CA ILE A 73 27.36 -8.06 -6.67
C ILE A 73 26.95 -9.13 -5.64
N TYR A 74 25.91 -9.89 -5.93
CA TYR A 74 25.46 -10.97 -5.06
C TYR A 74 26.56 -12.01 -4.84
N ARG A 75 27.26 -12.40 -5.91
CA ARG A 75 28.39 -13.36 -5.84
C ARG A 75 29.46 -12.86 -4.89
N GLY A 76 29.90 -11.59 -5.05
CA GLY A 76 30.91 -11.00 -4.18
C GLY A 76 30.49 -10.84 -2.73
N LEU A 77 29.19 -10.62 -2.46
CA LEU A 77 28.64 -10.56 -1.11
C LEU A 77 28.49 -11.95 -0.49
N LYS A 78 28.13 -12.95 -1.30
CA LYS A 78 28.02 -14.35 -0.87
C LYS A 78 29.39 -14.91 -0.47
N GLU A 79 30.47 -14.61 -1.22
CA GLU A 79 31.84 -14.96 -0.88
C GLU A 79 32.28 -14.41 0.47
N LYS A 80 31.66 -13.32 0.92
CA LYS A 80 31.88 -12.68 2.22
C LYS A 80 30.91 -13.17 3.32
N GLY A 81 29.99 -14.09 3.02
CA GLY A 81 29.01 -14.65 3.97
C GLY A 81 27.82 -13.73 4.26
N PHE A 82 27.51 -12.76 3.39
CA PHE A 82 26.40 -11.82 3.57
C PHE A 82 25.12 -12.22 2.86
N GLU A 83 25.04 -13.37 2.16
CA GLU A 83 23.91 -13.77 1.35
C GLU A 83 22.58 -13.79 2.12
N LYS A 84 22.59 -14.20 3.38
CA LYS A 84 21.40 -14.25 4.24
C LYS A 84 20.80 -12.89 4.61
N TYR A 85 21.54 -11.81 4.37
CA TYR A 85 21.08 -10.44 4.63
C TYR A 85 20.62 -9.72 3.38
N ILE A 86 20.64 -10.37 2.21
CA ILE A 86 20.38 -9.75 0.93
C ILE A 86 19.07 -10.26 0.36
N SER A 87 18.22 -9.33 -0.04
CA SER A 87 17.00 -9.58 -0.78
C SER A 87 16.94 -8.65 -1.99
N PHE A 88 16.58 -9.22 -3.13
CA PHE A 88 16.33 -8.46 -4.35
C PHE A 88 14.89 -7.96 -4.38
N ASP A 89 14.69 -6.78 -4.95
CA ASP A 89 13.37 -6.22 -5.15
C ASP A 89 13.35 -5.42 -6.46
N LEU A 90 12.76 -5.99 -7.49
CA LEU A 90 12.71 -5.38 -8.82
C LEU A 90 11.59 -4.32 -8.94
N SER A 91 10.73 -4.21 -7.95
CA SER A 91 9.76 -3.12 -7.86
C SER A 91 10.35 -1.83 -7.30
N MET A 92 11.58 -1.87 -6.76
CA MET A 92 12.17 -0.71 -6.10
C MET A 92 12.66 0.31 -7.13
N LEU A 93 11.89 1.37 -7.31
CA LEU A 93 12.24 2.50 -8.15
C LEU A 93 12.83 3.64 -7.31
N SER A 94 13.81 4.33 -7.87
CA SER A 94 14.35 5.55 -7.26
C SER A 94 13.53 6.76 -7.67
N LYS A 95 13.25 7.65 -6.69
CA LYS A 95 12.73 9.00 -6.98
C LYS A 95 13.79 9.95 -7.52
N TYR A 96 15.07 9.57 -7.42
CA TYR A 96 16.20 10.40 -7.83
C TYR A 96 16.75 9.91 -9.15
N ASN A 97 16.74 10.78 -10.16
CA ASN A 97 17.20 10.47 -11.52
C ASN A 97 18.73 10.42 -11.69
N TYR A 98 19.51 10.69 -10.62
CA TYR A 98 20.95 10.68 -10.69
C TYR A 98 21.59 9.30 -10.50
N TYR A 99 20.84 8.30 -10.03
CA TYR A 99 21.36 6.93 -9.93
C TYR A 99 21.49 6.30 -11.31
N THR A 100 22.70 5.79 -11.59
CA THR A 100 23.05 5.15 -12.87
C THR A 100 23.32 3.65 -12.72
N GLY A 101 23.24 3.13 -11.50
CA GLY A 101 23.53 1.74 -11.19
C GLY A 101 22.59 1.19 -10.13
N ILE A 102 23.14 0.36 -9.26
CA ILE A 102 22.34 -0.23 -8.19
C ILE A 102 21.77 0.82 -7.24
N VAL A 103 20.58 0.55 -6.74
CA VAL A 103 19.97 1.25 -5.62
C VAL A 103 19.77 0.25 -4.49
N PHE A 104 20.05 0.62 -3.26
CA PHE A 104 19.85 -0.27 -2.11
C PHE A 104 19.23 0.45 -0.93
N ARG A 105 18.56 -0.32 -0.09
CA ARG A 105 17.99 0.11 1.18
C ARG A 105 18.32 -0.92 2.24
N ALA A 106 18.61 -0.47 3.46
CA ALA A 106 18.74 -1.35 4.62
C ALA A 106 17.50 -1.26 5.50
N TYR A 107 17.04 -2.40 5.94
CA TYR A 107 15.87 -2.53 6.81
C TYR A 107 16.25 -3.22 8.11
N SER A 108 15.53 -2.90 9.18
CA SER A 108 15.66 -3.56 10.48
C SER A 108 14.27 -3.76 11.09
N TYR A 109 14.11 -4.80 11.87
CA TYR A 109 12.92 -4.93 12.69
C TYR A 109 12.79 -3.76 13.67
N GLY A 110 11.57 -3.43 14.06
CA GLY A 110 11.29 -2.43 15.07
C GLY A 110 10.97 -1.04 14.55
N TYR A 111 11.10 -0.84 13.23
CA TYR A 111 10.70 0.40 12.56
C TYR A 111 10.11 0.13 11.18
N GLY A 112 9.12 0.94 10.78
CA GLY A 112 8.34 0.71 9.55
C GLY A 112 9.00 1.22 8.25
N GLU A 113 10.17 1.86 8.31
CA GLU A 113 10.87 2.44 7.17
C GLU A 113 12.34 1.99 7.08
N PRO A 114 13.00 2.15 5.92
CA PRO A 114 14.41 1.78 5.76
C PRO A 114 15.33 2.67 6.60
N VAL A 115 16.26 2.08 7.36
CA VAL A 115 17.24 2.76 8.21
C VAL A 115 18.43 3.34 7.43
N ALA A 116 18.68 2.85 6.21
CA ALA A 116 19.66 3.43 5.29
C ALA A 116 19.19 3.30 3.83
N LYS A 117 19.62 4.23 3.00
CA LYS A 117 19.34 4.29 1.56
C LYS A 117 20.57 4.74 0.81
N GLY A 118 20.83 4.14 -0.35
CA GLY A 118 21.97 4.51 -1.17
C GLY A 118 21.91 3.94 -2.58
N GLY A 119 22.95 4.23 -3.36
CA GLY A 119 23.07 3.73 -4.72
C GLY A 119 24.33 4.22 -5.41
N ARG A 120 24.53 3.74 -6.63
CA ARG A 120 25.63 4.12 -7.52
C ARG A 120 25.19 5.25 -8.46
N TYR A 121 26.05 6.25 -8.61
CA TYR A 121 25.85 7.38 -9.51
C TYR A 121 27.17 7.75 -10.21
N ASP A 122 27.22 7.56 -11.52
CA ASP A 122 28.45 7.73 -12.30
C ASP A 122 28.56 9.12 -12.96
N THR A 123 27.41 9.81 -13.14
CA THR A 123 27.32 11.07 -13.87
C THR A 123 27.12 12.31 -13.00
N LEU A 124 26.76 12.13 -11.71
CA LEU A 124 26.47 13.28 -10.85
C LEU A 124 27.66 14.23 -10.70
N LEU A 125 28.89 13.69 -10.56
CA LEU A 125 30.10 14.50 -10.36
C LEU A 125 30.53 15.22 -11.63
N SER A 126 30.08 14.82 -12.83
CA SER A 126 30.37 15.52 -14.07
C SER A 126 29.77 16.94 -14.08
N HIS A 127 28.67 17.18 -13.41
CA HIS A 127 28.08 18.52 -13.21
C HIS A 127 29.00 19.45 -12.40
N PHE A 128 29.95 18.90 -11.67
CA PHE A 128 30.96 19.63 -10.89
C PHE A 128 32.37 19.55 -11.51
N GLY A 129 32.43 19.20 -12.80
CA GLY A 129 33.67 19.19 -13.58
C GLY A 129 34.56 17.95 -13.37
N ARG A 130 34.06 16.86 -12.84
CA ARG A 130 34.80 15.60 -12.66
C ARG A 130 33.97 14.39 -13.09
N GLU A 131 34.46 13.64 -14.06
CA GLU A 131 33.86 12.35 -14.45
C GLU A 131 34.41 11.22 -13.56
N LEU A 132 33.71 10.92 -12.49
CA LEU A 132 34.11 9.86 -11.57
C LEU A 132 32.85 9.05 -11.17
N PRO A 133 32.93 7.72 -11.29
CA PRO A 133 31.89 6.87 -10.73
C PRO A 133 31.89 6.96 -9.19
N ALA A 134 30.72 7.05 -8.60
CA ALA A 134 30.58 7.15 -7.17
C ALA A 134 29.46 6.26 -6.64
N VAL A 135 29.62 5.83 -5.39
CA VAL A 135 28.61 5.14 -4.60
C VAL A 135 28.47 5.89 -3.29
N GLY A 136 27.23 6.11 -2.86
CA GLY A 136 26.97 6.78 -1.60
C GLY A 136 25.73 6.23 -0.93
N PHE A 137 25.64 6.45 0.38
CA PHE A 137 24.46 6.11 1.17
C PHE A 137 24.27 7.10 2.32
N ALA A 138 23.03 7.20 2.76
CA ALA A 138 22.64 7.95 3.93
C ALA A 138 22.03 7.01 4.98
N ILE A 139 22.43 7.18 6.23
CA ILE A 139 21.83 6.54 7.39
C ILE A 139 20.89 7.55 8.05
N VAL A 140 19.65 7.16 8.30
CA VAL A 140 18.69 7.97 9.04
C VAL A 140 18.82 7.63 10.51
N VAL A 141 19.57 8.47 11.25
CA VAL A 141 19.99 8.19 12.62
C VAL A 141 18.80 7.97 13.55
N ASP A 142 17.76 8.81 13.47
CA ASP A 142 16.56 8.68 14.29
C ASP A 142 15.82 7.35 14.05
N GLN A 143 15.77 6.91 12.80
CA GLN A 143 15.16 5.62 12.42
C GLN A 143 15.99 4.45 12.95
N LEU A 144 17.30 4.53 12.81
CA LEU A 144 18.21 3.52 13.34
C LEU A 144 18.11 3.43 14.87
N GLN A 145 18.09 4.54 15.57
CA GLN A 145 17.94 4.57 17.03
C GLN A 145 16.61 3.97 17.49
N ARG A 146 15.52 4.32 16.83
CA ARG A 146 14.19 3.74 17.10
C ARG A 146 14.16 2.23 16.83
N ALA A 147 14.77 1.77 15.74
CA ALA A 147 14.86 0.35 15.42
C ALA A 147 15.66 -0.42 16.47
N LEU A 148 16.79 0.12 16.96
CA LEU A 148 17.58 -0.47 18.02
C LEU A 148 16.79 -0.59 19.33
N ASN A 149 16.17 0.48 19.78
CA ASN A 149 15.35 0.48 21.00
C ASN A 149 14.19 -0.53 20.91
N SER A 150 13.51 -0.59 19.75
CA SER A 150 12.41 -1.54 19.54
C SER A 150 12.89 -2.97 19.43
N SER A 151 14.10 -3.23 18.93
CA SER A 151 14.66 -4.58 18.81
C SER A 151 14.98 -5.19 20.16
N GLU A 152 15.39 -4.38 21.15
CA GLU A 152 15.59 -4.82 22.53
C GLU A 152 14.27 -5.23 23.18
N ILE A 153 13.23 -4.41 23.06
CA ILE A 153 11.88 -4.72 23.57
C ILE A 153 11.31 -5.99 22.92
N ARG A 154 11.58 -6.21 21.63
CA ARG A 154 11.08 -7.38 20.89
C ARG A 154 11.84 -8.67 21.16
N LYS A 155 13.11 -8.61 21.53
CA LYS A 155 13.88 -9.78 22.00
C LYS A 155 13.30 -10.35 23.29
N GLU A 156 12.81 -9.49 24.18
CA GLU A 156 12.11 -9.92 25.41
C GLU A 156 10.71 -10.50 25.11
N ALA A 157 10.05 -10.04 24.02
CA ALA A 157 8.72 -10.51 23.60
C ALA A 157 8.77 -11.73 22.65
N ALA A 158 9.92 -12.09 22.08
CA ALA A 158 10.11 -13.31 21.33
C ALA A 158 10.30 -14.47 22.31
N GLY A 159 9.32 -15.37 22.37
CA GLY A 159 9.43 -16.58 23.20
C GLY A 159 10.65 -17.45 22.84
N PRO A 160 10.94 -18.49 23.62
CA PRO A 160 12.18 -19.29 23.52
C PRO A 160 12.46 -19.99 22.21
N GLU A 161 11.53 -20.02 21.27
CA GLU A 161 11.68 -20.66 19.95
C GLU A 161 12.02 -19.72 18.77
N GLY A 162 12.27 -18.44 19.03
CA GLY A 162 12.84 -17.52 18.03
C GLY A 162 11.94 -17.10 16.85
N THR A 163 10.73 -17.66 16.70
CA THR A 163 9.81 -17.29 15.63
C THR A 163 8.98 -16.09 16.03
N ARG A 164 9.12 -15.00 15.25
CA ARG A 164 8.39 -13.75 15.47
C ARG A 164 6.90 -13.91 15.16
N TYR A 165 6.05 -13.26 15.97
CA TYR A 165 4.63 -13.13 15.65
C TYR A 165 4.42 -12.13 14.52
N LEU A 166 3.59 -12.49 13.53
CA LEU A 166 3.01 -11.53 12.60
C LEU A 166 1.77 -10.89 13.22
N THR A 167 1.72 -9.58 13.22
CA THR A 167 0.65 -8.82 13.87
C THR A 167 -0.30 -8.22 12.84
N PHE A 168 -1.60 -8.46 13.04
CA PHE A 168 -2.68 -7.94 12.22
C PHE A 168 -3.42 -6.80 12.92
N ALA A 169 -3.57 -5.67 12.25
CA ALA A 169 -4.49 -4.61 12.63
C ALA A 169 -5.76 -4.71 11.78
N LEU A 170 -6.90 -5.01 12.41
CA LEU A 170 -8.18 -5.15 11.72
C LEU A 170 -9.11 -4.00 12.07
N THR A 171 -9.78 -3.44 11.05
CA THR A 171 -10.81 -2.43 11.25
C THR A 171 -12.01 -3.02 11.99
N LYS A 172 -12.37 -2.47 13.16
CA LYS A 172 -13.52 -2.90 13.97
C LYS A 172 -14.83 -2.98 13.16
N GLY A 173 -15.66 -3.94 13.49
CA GLY A 173 -16.99 -4.08 12.93
C GLY A 173 -17.06 -5.09 11.77
N ARG A 174 -17.88 -4.79 10.75
CA ARG A 174 -18.15 -5.71 9.62
C ARG A 174 -16.90 -6.19 8.89
N LEU A 175 -15.89 -5.31 8.72
CA LEU A 175 -14.67 -5.67 8.02
C LEU A 175 -13.86 -6.70 8.81
N ALA A 176 -13.70 -6.52 10.12
CA ALA A 176 -13.00 -7.52 10.95
C ALA A 176 -13.68 -8.89 10.86
N LYS A 177 -15.02 -8.94 10.99
CA LYS A 177 -15.77 -10.20 10.92
C LYS A 177 -15.53 -10.92 9.60
N LYS A 178 -15.71 -10.24 8.46
CA LYS A 178 -15.49 -10.82 7.13
C LYS A 178 -14.02 -11.21 6.88
N THR A 179 -13.09 -10.46 7.45
CA THR A 179 -11.67 -10.82 7.37
C THR A 179 -11.37 -12.10 8.13
N LEU A 180 -11.91 -12.27 9.33
CA LEU A 180 -11.73 -13.49 10.12
C LEU A 180 -12.37 -14.70 9.42
N GLU A 181 -13.58 -14.54 8.87
CA GLU A 181 -14.23 -15.59 8.07
C GLU A 181 -13.37 -16.00 6.86
N LEU A 182 -12.73 -15.06 6.18
CA LEU A 182 -11.82 -15.35 5.07
C LEU A 182 -10.52 -16.02 5.54
N LEU A 183 -9.96 -15.58 6.68
CA LEU A 183 -8.78 -16.18 7.26
C LEU A 183 -9.04 -17.64 7.71
N GLU A 184 -10.22 -17.92 8.25
CA GLU A 184 -10.65 -19.30 8.61
C GLU A 184 -10.67 -20.23 7.38
N GLN A 185 -11.08 -19.74 6.21
CA GLN A 185 -11.09 -20.54 4.97
C GLN A 185 -9.69 -21.00 4.55
N VAL A 186 -8.65 -20.26 4.95
CA VAL A 186 -7.24 -20.63 4.67
C VAL A 186 -6.55 -21.25 5.90
N GLY A 187 -7.33 -21.70 6.89
CA GLY A 187 -6.81 -22.39 8.08
C GLY A 187 -6.23 -21.49 9.15
N ILE A 188 -6.49 -20.19 9.10
CA ILE A 188 -6.02 -19.23 10.12
C ILE A 188 -7.18 -18.88 11.04
N THR A 189 -7.10 -19.33 12.28
CA THR A 189 -8.10 -19.07 13.32
C THR A 189 -7.51 -18.29 14.47
N CYS A 190 -8.37 -17.59 15.22
CA CYS A 190 -8.02 -17.00 16.52
C CYS A 190 -9.20 -17.19 17.46
N GLU A 191 -9.19 -18.27 18.22
CA GLU A 191 -10.29 -18.65 19.11
C GLU A 191 -10.61 -17.55 20.14
N GLU A 192 -9.59 -16.85 20.62
CA GLU A 192 -9.77 -15.73 21.55
C GLU A 192 -10.62 -14.59 21.01
N MET A 193 -10.70 -14.44 19.68
CA MET A 193 -11.53 -13.39 19.02
C MET A 193 -13.00 -13.79 18.86
N LYS A 194 -13.35 -15.04 19.12
CA LYS A 194 -14.72 -15.55 19.04
C LYS A 194 -15.57 -15.19 20.26
N ASP A 195 -14.92 -14.81 21.37
CA ASP A 195 -15.60 -14.34 22.57
C ASP A 195 -16.02 -12.87 22.42
N PRO A 196 -17.34 -12.58 22.25
CA PRO A 196 -17.84 -11.23 22.07
C PRO A 196 -17.72 -10.35 23.32
N ASP A 197 -17.58 -10.96 24.50
CA ASP A 197 -17.46 -10.25 25.78
C ASP A 197 -16.01 -10.00 26.19
N SER A 198 -15.06 -10.45 25.39
CA SER A 198 -13.62 -10.26 25.66
C SER A 198 -13.23 -8.78 25.68
N ARG A 199 -12.58 -8.38 26.76
CA ARG A 199 -11.97 -7.05 26.91
C ARG A 199 -10.50 -7.00 26.51
N LYS A 200 -9.97 -8.10 25.96
CA LYS A 200 -8.60 -8.16 25.46
C LYS A 200 -8.40 -7.16 24.32
N LEU A 201 -7.25 -6.52 24.29
CA LEU A 201 -6.86 -5.62 23.22
C LEU A 201 -6.01 -6.32 22.16
N ILE A 202 -5.30 -7.37 22.56
CA ILE A 202 -4.46 -8.19 21.69
C ILE A 202 -4.89 -9.65 21.86
N PHE A 203 -5.10 -10.31 20.74
CA PHE A 203 -5.49 -11.71 20.64
C PHE A 203 -4.35 -12.49 20.00
N VAL A 204 -4.08 -13.67 20.48
CA VAL A 204 -2.88 -14.45 20.10
C VAL A 204 -3.28 -15.84 19.60
N ASN A 205 -2.65 -16.25 18.52
CA ASN A 205 -2.57 -17.64 18.10
C ASN A 205 -1.11 -18.07 18.17
N ASP A 206 -0.77 -18.84 19.21
CA ASP A 206 0.61 -19.26 19.49
C ASP A 206 1.11 -20.32 18.53
N GLU A 207 0.23 -21.17 18.00
CA GLU A 207 0.57 -22.22 17.05
C GLU A 207 1.04 -21.62 15.71
N LEU A 208 0.28 -20.67 15.17
CA LEU A 208 0.59 -20.00 13.91
C LEU A 208 1.52 -18.80 14.07
N LYS A 209 1.88 -18.45 15.31
CA LYS A 209 2.65 -17.23 15.63
C LYS A 209 2.02 -15.96 15.04
N LEU A 210 0.73 -15.79 15.31
CA LEU A 210 -0.06 -14.64 14.87
C LEU A 210 -0.60 -13.85 16.06
N LYS A 211 -0.68 -12.53 15.90
CA LYS A 211 -1.34 -11.61 16.81
C LYS A 211 -2.35 -10.77 16.06
N PHE A 212 -3.46 -10.46 16.71
CA PHE A 212 -4.51 -9.63 16.16
C PHE A 212 -4.90 -8.54 17.15
N PHE A 213 -5.21 -7.38 16.66
CA PHE A 213 -5.91 -6.35 17.42
C PHE A 213 -6.91 -5.61 16.54
N LEU A 214 -7.91 -5.02 17.21
CA LEU A 214 -8.98 -4.27 16.54
C LEU A 214 -8.76 -2.77 16.75
N ALA A 215 -8.75 -2.01 15.65
CA ALA A 215 -8.59 -0.56 15.67
C ALA A 215 -9.72 0.15 14.92
N LYS A 216 -9.84 1.47 15.09
CA LYS A 216 -10.69 2.28 14.22
C LYS A 216 -10.07 2.30 12.80
N GLY A 217 -10.93 2.36 11.77
CA GLY A 217 -10.46 2.37 10.38
C GLY A 217 -9.32 3.34 10.10
N PRO A 218 -9.46 4.65 10.44
CA PRO A 218 -8.40 5.64 10.19
C PRO A 218 -7.08 5.39 10.93
N ASP A 219 -7.09 4.60 12.00
CA ASP A 219 -5.89 4.31 12.78
C ASP A 219 -5.09 3.12 12.22
N VAL A 220 -5.75 2.20 11.49
CA VAL A 220 -5.09 1.00 10.93
C VAL A 220 -3.89 1.33 10.06
N PRO A 221 -3.97 2.29 9.10
CA PRO A 221 -2.82 2.69 8.31
C PRO A 221 -1.64 3.17 9.14
N THR A 222 -1.89 3.90 10.22
CA THR A 222 -0.84 4.37 11.14
C THR A 222 -0.12 3.20 11.81
N TYR A 223 -0.85 2.22 12.35
CA TYR A 223 -0.24 1.04 12.97
C TYR A 223 0.62 0.25 11.98
N VAL A 224 0.18 0.13 10.74
CA VAL A 224 0.93 -0.57 9.68
C VAL A 224 2.16 0.22 9.26
N GLU A 225 2.04 1.53 8.99
CA GLU A 225 3.17 2.37 8.57
C GLU A 225 4.30 2.36 9.60
N TYR A 226 3.97 2.49 10.88
CA TYR A 226 4.96 2.49 11.97
C TYR A 226 5.48 1.09 12.35
N GLY A 227 5.00 0.02 11.70
CA GLY A 227 5.44 -1.35 11.96
C GLY A 227 4.94 -1.92 13.30
N ALA A 228 3.96 -1.29 13.95
CA ALA A 228 3.26 -1.85 15.10
C ALA A 228 2.35 -3.01 14.67
N ALA A 229 1.85 -2.98 13.45
CA ALA A 229 1.26 -4.11 12.75
C ALA A 229 2.05 -4.42 11.48
N ASP A 230 2.17 -5.70 11.15
CA ASP A 230 2.78 -6.18 9.90
C ASP A 230 1.81 -6.09 8.75
N ILE A 231 0.55 -6.39 9.05
CA ILE A 231 -0.55 -6.51 8.10
C ILE A 231 -1.74 -5.71 8.63
N GLY A 232 -2.44 -5.01 7.75
CA GLY A 232 -3.68 -4.31 8.06
C GLY A 232 -4.80 -4.70 7.11
N VAL A 233 -6.05 -4.61 7.60
CA VAL A 233 -7.24 -4.68 6.75
C VAL A 233 -8.09 -3.45 6.99
N VAL A 234 -8.34 -2.70 5.93
CA VAL A 234 -8.98 -1.39 5.98
C VAL A 234 -9.72 -1.10 4.66
N GLY A 235 -10.65 -0.16 4.65
CA GLY A 235 -11.31 0.29 3.43
C GLY A 235 -10.39 1.10 2.51
N LYS A 236 -10.61 0.99 1.20
CA LYS A 236 -9.86 1.78 0.19
C LYS A 236 -10.01 3.28 0.40
N ASP A 237 -11.18 3.73 0.84
CA ASP A 237 -11.45 5.13 1.24
C ASP A 237 -10.43 5.65 2.24
N THR A 238 -10.23 4.89 3.31
CA THR A 238 -9.27 5.24 4.36
C THR A 238 -7.82 5.24 3.87
N LEU A 239 -7.45 4.28 3.00
CA LEU A 239 -6.09 4.24 2.44
C LEU A 239 -5.77 5.47 1.61
N VAL A 240 -6.72 5.89 0.77
CA VAL A 240 -6.54 7.05 -0.09
C VAL A 240 -6.54 8.33 0.72
N GLU A 241 -7.47 8.46 1.68
CA GLU A 241 -7.57 9.65 2.53
C GLU A 241 -6.34 9.85 3.42
N GLU A 242 -5.85 8.77 4.05
CA GLU A 242 -4.70 8.86 4.95
C GLU A 242 -3.35 9.00 4.22
N GLY A 243 -3.25 8.55 2.96
CA GLY A 243 -2.08 8.70 2.10
C GLY A 243 -0.77 8.14 2.67
N ARG A 244 -0.85 7.13 3.56
CA ARG A 244 0.29 6.59 4.29
C ARG A 244 1.11 5.58 3.48
N LYS A 245 2.37 5.40 3.85
CA LYS A 245 3.33 4.55 3.14
C LYS A 245 3.23 3.09 3.58
N MET A 246 2.56 2.28 2.79
CA MET A 246 2.46 0.82 2.94
C MET A 246 2.22 0.18 1.59
N TYR A 247 2.29 -1.14 1.51
CA TYR A 247 1.95 -1.89 0.30
C TYR A 247 0.50 -2.33 0.36
N GLU A 248 -0.30 -1.94 -0.64
CA GLU A 248 -1.64 -2.44 -0.88
C GLU A 248 -1.55 -3.70 -1.74
N VAL A 249 -1.67 -4.88 -1.10
CA VAL A 249 -1.28 -6.15 -1.72
C VAL A 249 -2.45 -6.99 -2.22
N LEU A 250 -3.68 -6.77 -1.71
CA LEU A 250 -4.84 -7.57 -2.10
C LEU A 250 -6.14 -6.78 -1.93
N ASP A 251 -7.02 -6.86 -2.95
CA ASP A 251 -8.43 -6.54 -2.83
C ASP A 251 -9.17 -7.74 -2.26
N LEU A 252 -9.83 -7.56 -1.12
CA LEU A 252 -10.52 -8.65 -0.44
C LEU A 252 -11.94 -8.90 -0.97
N GLY A 253 -12.39 -8.12 -1.95
CA GLY A 253 -13.64 -8.34 -2.68
C GLY A 253 -14.94 -8.11 -1.89
N PHE A 254 -14.85 -7.75 -0.60
CA PHE A 254 -16.01 -7.44 0.23
C PHE A 254 -16.01 -5.98 0.71
N GLY A 255 -17.12 -5.54 1.31
CA GLY A 255 -17.32 -4.13 1.69
C GLY A 255 -17.38 -3.21 0.47
N LYS A 256 -17.88 -3.72 -0.66
CA LYS A 256 -17.99 -2.98 -1.91
C LYS A 256 -18.95 -1.81 -1.75
N CYS A 257 -18.48 -0.63 -2.09
CA CYS A 257 -19.21 0.62 -2.17
C CYS A 257 -18.47 1.54 -3.16
N ARG A 258 -18.84 2.80 -3.20
CA ARG A 258 -18.19 3.77 -4.10
C ARG A 258 -18.12 5.13 -3.44
N MET A 259 -17.05 5.88 -3.73
CA MET A 259 -16.94 7.29 -3.37
C MET A 259 -17.65 8.11 -4.43
N CYS A 260 -18.53 9.00 -4.00
CA CYS A 260 -19.37 9.77 -4.92
C CYS A 260 -19.45 11.24 -4.52
N VAL A 261 -19.66 12.11 -5.50
CA VAL A 261 -20.20 13.44 -5.30
C VAL A 261 -21.73 13.31 -5.26
N CYS A 262 -22.34 13.75 -4.18
CA CYS A 262 -23.79 13.66 -3.99
C CYS A 262 -24.37 15.02 -3.62
N GLY A 263 -25.64 15.25 -3.94
CA GLY A 263 -26.32 16.51 -3.63
C GLY A 263 -27.74 16.52 -4.19
N PRO A 264 -28.45 17.66 -4.04
CA PRO A 264 -29.73 17.85 -4.70
C PRO A 264 -29.56 17.90 -6.23
N ALA A 265 -30.58 17.45 -6.99
CA ALA A 265 -30.53 17.48 -8.46
C ALA A 265 -30.15 18.84 -9.06
N SER A 266 -30.55 19.94 -8.40
CA SER A 266 -30.21 21.32 -8.81
C SER A 266 -28.70 21.64 -8.77
N ALA A 267 -27.90 20.86 -8.04
CA ALA A 267 -26.46 21.06 -8.00
C ALA A 267 -25.72 20.57 -9.25
N ARG A 268 -26.37 19.76 -10.13
CA ARG A 268 -25.78 19.29 -11.38
C ARG A 268 -25.33 20.42 -12.31
N GLU A 269 -26.15 21.45 -12.44
CA GLU A 269 -25.82 22.62 -13.28
C GLU A 269 -24.61 23.36 -12.77
N LYS A 270 -24.51 23.55 -11.46
CA LYS A 270 -23.36 24.22 -10.82
C LYS A 270 -22.05 23.43 -11.02
N LEU A 271 -22.11 22.09 -10.92
CA LEU A 271 -20.98 21.21 -11.22
C LEU A 271 -20.57 21.30 -12.70
N ALA A 272 -21.54 21.28 -13.61
CA ALA A 272 -21.29 21.33 -15.06
C ALA A 272 -20.66 22.66 -15.50
N HIS A 273 -21.07 23.78 -14.90
CA HIS A 273 -20.54 25.12 -15.19
C HIS A 273 -19.29 25.49 -14.39
N GLN A 274 -18.77 24.56 -13.58
CA GLN A 274 -17.60 24.76 -12.72
C GLN A 274 -17.75 26.02 -11.81
N GLU A 275 -18.96 26.26 -11.34
CA GLU A 275 -19.19 27.35 -10.37
C GLU A 275 -18.42 27.09 -9.07
N GLN A 276 -18.14 28.16 -8.34
CA GLN A 276 -17.56 28.02 -7.00
C GLN A 276 -18.61 27.43 -6.07
N ILE A 277 -18.35 26.21 -5.55
CA ILE A 277 -19.23 25.45 -4.67
C ILE A 277 -18.50 25.05 -3.39
N ARG A 278 -19.31 24.82 -2.34
CA ARG A 278 -18.85 24.24 -1.09
C ARG A 278 -19.10 22.74 -1.09
N VAL A 279 -18.12 21.98 -0.67
CA VAL A 279 -18.14 20.51 -0.62
C VAL A 279 -17.95 20.06 0.82
N ALA A 280 -18.99 19.52 1.44
CA ALA A 280 -18.85 18.95 2.78
C ALA A 280 -18.44 17.47 2.67
N THR A 281 -17.47 17.04 3.48
CA THR A 281 -16.96 15.67 3.42
C THR A 281 -16.23 15.24 4.68
N LYS A 282 -16.19 13.94 4.92
CA LYS A 282 -15.28 13.30 5.86
C LYS A 282 -13.89 13.03 5.23
N TYR A 283 -13.80 13.12 3.90
CA TYR A 283 -12.66 12.73 3.08
C TYR A 283 -12.09 13.94 2.31
N PRO A 284 -11.47 14.94 3.02
CA PRO A 284 -11.00 16.17 2.39
C PRO A 284 -9.90 15.96 1.36
N ASP A 285 -9.00 14.98 1.54
CA ASP A 285 -7.90 14.77 0.60
C ASP A 285 -8.37 14.07 -0.67
N ILE A 286 -9.32 13.14 -0.58
CA ILE A 286 -10.01 12.56 -1.75
C ILE A 286 -10.78 13.65 -2.51
N ALA A 287 -11.52 14.50 -1.80
CA ALA A 287 -12.28 15.58 -2.44
C ALA A 287 -11.35 16.60 -3.12
N LYS A 288 -10.23 16.97 -2.51
CA LYS A 288 -9.21 17.85 -3.13
C LYS A 288 -8.64 17.23 -4.40
N ASP A 289 -8.22 15.96 -4.33
CA ASP A 289 -7.67 15.29 -5.50
C ASP A 289 -8.66 15.28 -6.65
N TYR A 290 -9.92 14.92 -6.38
CA TYR A 290 -10.96 14.88 -7.38
C TYR A 290 -11.23 16.24 -8.03
N PHE A 291 -11.53 17.26 -7.21
CA PHE A 291 -11.91 18.57 -7.76
C PHE A 291 -10.73 19.35 -8.33
N TYR A 292 -9.57 19.40 -7.64
CA TYR A 292 -8.44 20.22 -8.07
C TYR A 292 -7.57 19.54 -9.12
N ASN A 293 -7.27 18.24 -8.96
CA ASN A 293 -6.33 17.56 -9.83
C ASN A 293 -7.02 16.90 -11.04
N GLN A 294 -8.21 16.30 -10.85
CA GLN A 294 -8.90 15.59 -11.94
C GLN A 294 -9.86 16.50 -12.71
N LYS A 295 -10.67 17.30 -12.02
CA LYS A 295 -11.65 18.20 -12.67
C LYS A 295 -11.12 19.61 -12.93
N HIS A 296 -10.00 20.01 -12.36
CA HIS A 296 -9.44 21.36 -12.42
C HIS A 296 -10.45 22.45 -11.98
N GLN A 297 -11.30 22.11 -11.01
CA GLN A 297 -12.33 22.97 -10.44
C GLN A 297 -11.96 23.41 -9.02
N THR A 298 -11.98 24.71 -8.75
CA THR A 298 -11.76 25.26 -7.42
C THR A 298 -13.03 25.16 -6.58
N VAL A 299 -12.93 24.54 -5.40
CA VAL A 299 -14.03 24.34 -4.47
C VAL A 299 -13.60 24.70 -3.04
N GLU A 300 -14.56 25.07 -2.19
CA GLU A 300 -14.34 25.19 -0.76
C GLU A 300 -14.66 23.86 -0.08
N ILE A 301 -13.67 23.25 0.59
CA ILE A 301 -13.87 21.96 1.26
C ILE A 301 -14.13 22.17 2.74
N ILE A 302 -15.26 21.67 3.21
CA ILE A 302 -15.71 21.73 4.61
C ILE A 302 -15.60 20.32 5.22
N LYS A 303 -14.66 20.14 6.14
CA LYS A 303 -14.48 18.86 6.83
C LYS A 303 -15.54 18.65 7.89
N LEU A 304 -16.26 17.53 7.81
CA LEU A 304 -17.18 17.04 8.84
C LEU A 304 -16.72 15.65 9.31
N ASN A 305 -17.20 15.22 10.49
CA ASN A 305 -16.84 13.90 11.05
C ASN A 305 -17.94 12.84 10.93
N GLY A 306 -19.13 13.23 10.53
CA GLY A 306 -20.28 12.34 10.34
C GLY A 306 -21.54 13.13 9.97
N SER A 307 -22.63 12.42 9.63
CA SER A 307 -23.90 12.98 9.17
C SER A 307 -23.71 13.97 8.02
N ILE A 308 -22.88 13.59 7.06
CA ILE A 308 -22.44 14.45 5.96
C ILE A 308 -23.65 14.88 5.10
N GLU A 309 -24.65 13.99 4.94
CA GLU A 309 -25.88 14.24 4.17
C GLU A 309 -26.70 15.42 4.69
N LEU A 310 -26.50 15.79 5.95
CA LEU A 310 -27.18 16.96 6.53
C LEU A 310 -26.70 18.28 5.93
N ALA A 311 -25.45 18.37 5.49
CA ALA A 311 -24.83 19.61 5.05
C ALA A 311 -25.58 20.35 3.92
N PRO A 312 -25.99 19.68 2.82
CA PRO A 312 -26.79 20.32 1.77
C PRO A 312 -28.19 20.73 2.26
N LEU A 313 -28.79 19.98 3.16
CA LEU A 313 -30.14 20.21 3.65
C LEU A 313 -30.24 21.46 4.53
N VAL A 314 -29.19 21.78 5.25
CA VAL A 314 -29.11 22.99 6.10
C VAL A 314 -28.40 24.16 5.40
N GLY A 315 -28.04 24.03 4.12
CA GLY A 315 -27.39 25.08 3.34
C GLY A 315 -25.91 25.31 3.67
N LEU A 316 -25.24 24.34 4.33
CA LEU A 316 -23.80 24.43 4.63
C LEU A 316 -22.94 24.22 3.38
N SER A 317 -23.36 23.34 2.48
CA SER A 317 -22.65 23.06 1.23
C SER A 317 -23.65 22.83 0.08
N GLU A 318 -23.18 22.95 -1.15
CA GLU A 318 -23.97 22.64 -2.35
C GLU A 318 -23.98 21.14 -2.63
N VAL A 319 -22.85 20.46 -2.36
CA VAL A 319 -22.67 19.02 -2.57
C VAL A 319 -21.87 18.41 -1.42
N ILE A 320 -21.87 17.09 -1.39
CA ILE A 320 -21.03 16.30 -0.47
C ILE A 320 -20.15 15.33 -1.26
N VAL A 321 -19.02 14.93 -0.68
CA VAL A 321 -18.25 13.76 -1.10
C VAL A 321 -18.34 12.72 0.01
N ASP A 322 -18.96 11.58 -0.29
CA ASP A 322 -19.18 10.54 0.71
C ASP A 322 -19.29 9.15 0.06
N ILE A 323 -19.25 8.13 0.92
CA ILE A 323 -19.38 6.72 0.54
C ILE A 323 -20.86 6.38 0.28
N VAL A 324 -21.12 5.76 -0.85
CA VAL A 324 -22.44 5.26 -1.22
C VAL A 324 -22.39 3.74 -1.42
N GLU A 325 -23.14 3.00 -0.56
CA GLU A 325 -23.36 1.56 -0.72
C GLU A 325 -24.63 1.31 -1.56
N THR A 326 -25.80 1.65 -1.02
CA THR A 326 -27.11 1.47 -1.69
C THR A 326 -27.77 2.78 -2.13
N GLY A 327 -27.33 3.89 -1.57
CA GLY A 327 -27.91 5.21 -1.79
C GLY A 327 -29.30 5.42 -1.15
N SER A 328 -29.76 4.55 -0.26
CA SER A 328 -31.06 4.69 0.42
C SER A 328 -31.14 5.96 1.24
N THR A 329 -30.13 6.23 2.09
CA THR A 329 -30.05 7.44 2.90
C THR A 329 -30.11 8.72 2.07
N LEU A 330 -29.42 8.75 0.92
CA LEU A 330 -29.46 9.89 0.01
C LEU A 330 -30.89 10.13 -0.52
N ARG A 331 -31.54 9.09 -1.04
CA ARG A 331 -32.90 9.19 -1.62
C ARG A 331 -33.93 9.62 -0.58
N GLU A 332 -33.88 9.09 0.63
CA GLU A 332 -34.75 9.46 1.73
C GLU A 332 -34.65 10.94 2.10
N ASN A 333 -33.51 11.56 1.82
CA ASN A 333 -33.23 12.97 2.11
C ASN A 333 -33.26 13.87 0.86
N GLY A 334 -33.79 13.38 -0.27
CA GLY A 334 -33.90 14.17 -1.50
C GLY A 334 -32.56 14.48 -2.17
N LEU A 335 -31.53 13.70 -1.85
CA LEU A 335 -30.22 13.76 -2.46
C LEU A 335 -30.03 12.61 -3.44
N GLU A 336 -29.13 12.81 -4.41
CA GLU A 336 -28.79 11.79 -5.39
C GLU A 336 -27.28 11.76 -5.66
N VAL A 337 -26.79 10.66 -6.25
CA VAL A 337 -25.44 10.60 -6.79
C VAL A 337 -25.36 11.46 -8.04
N LEU A 338 -24.48 12.45 -8.01
CA LEU A 338 -24.23 13.36 -9.13
C LEU A 338 -23.08 12.85 -10.00
N GLU A 339 -21.99 12.40 -9.38
CA GLU A 339 -20.79 11.87 -10.03
C GLU A 339 -20.22 10.73 -9.20
N GLU A 340 -19.61 9.74 -9.84
CA GLU A 340 -18.86 8.69 -9.18
C GLU A 340 -17.37 8.99 -9.28
N ILE A 341 -16.66 8.95 -8.14
CA ILE A 341 -15.22 9.25 -8.06
C ILE A 341 -14.42 7.97 -8.25
N MET A 342 -14.70 6.95 -7.45
CA MET A 342 -13.98 5.66 -7.52
C MET A 342 -14.74 4.53 -6.81
N PRO A 343 -14.54 3.27 -7.26
CA PRO A 343 -15.01 2.10 -6.52
C PRO A 343 -14.18 1.87 -5.25
N LEU A 344 -14.81 1.33 -4.22
CA LEU A 344 -14.22 1.05 -2.92
C LEU A 344 -14.48 -0.40 -2.52
N SER A 345 -13.52 -0.99 -1.81
CA SER A 345 -13.64 -2.30 -1.16
C SER A 345 -12.62 -2.43 -0.02
N ALA A 346 -12.72 -3.51 0.74
CA ALA A 346 -11.73 -3.83 1.77
C ALA A 346 -10.39 -4.22 1.15
N ARG A 347 -9.30 -3.71 1.71
CA ARG A 347 -7.93 -3.92 1.22
C ARG A 347 -7.07 -4.54 2.30
N MET A 348 -6.24 -5.49 1.91
CA MET A 348 -5.13 -5.96 2.72
C MET A 348 -3.91 -5.12 2.41
N VAL A 349 -3.31 -4.57 3.46
CA VAL A 349 -2.09 -3.76 3.38
C VAL A 349 -0.98 -4.37 4.22
N VAL A 350 0.26 -4.14 3.81
CA VAL A 350 1.44 -4.70 4.47
C VAL A 350 2.48 -3.61 4.71
N ASN A 351 3.07 -3.63 5.90
CA ASN A 351 4.21 -2.79 6.22
C ASN A 351 5.39 -3.06 5.28
N GLN A 352 6.11 -2.02 4.86
CA GLN A 352 7.21 -2.14 3.90
C GLN A 352 8.37 -2.99 4.42
N VAL A 353 8.70 -2.88 5.71
CA VAL A 353 9.77 -3.67 6.33
C VAL A 353 9.32 -5.12 6.51
N SER A 354 8.10 -5.33 7.02
CA SER A 354 7.55 -6.67 7.21
C SER A 354 7.47 -7.46 5.91
N MET A 355 7.09 -6.79 4.80
CA MET A 355 7.08 -7.40 3.46
C MET A 355 8.48 -7.87 3.00
N LYS A 356 9.57 -7.30 3.54
CA LYS A 356 10.94 -7.72 3.25
C LYS A 356 11.44 -8.78 4.21
N MET A 357 11.23 -8.55 5.49
CA MET A 357 11.78 -9.39 6.56
C MET A 357 11.02 -10.71 6.74
N GLU A 358 9.72 -10.72 6.42
CA GLU A 358 8.80 -11.86 6.52
C GLU A 358 8.22 -12.26 5.15
N ALA A 359 8.99 -12.01 4.08
CA ALA A 359 8.53 -12.12 2.69
C ALA A 359 7.88 -13.48 2.39
N GLU A 360 8.48 -14.57 2.83
CA GLU A 360 7.98 -15.93 2.56
C GLU A 360 6.61 -16.16 3.22
N ARG A 361 6.47 -15.81 4.50
CA ARG A 361 5.23 -16.01 5.26
C ARG A 361 4.10 -15.13 4.71
N ILE A 362 4.40 -13.85 4.43
CA ILE A 362 3.41 -12.91 3.93
C ILE A 362 3.00 -13.26 2.50
N THR A 363 3.94 -13.66 1.64
CA THR A 363 3.62 -14.07 0.26
C THR A 363 2.75 -15.33 0.23
N LYS A 364 3.05 -16.34 1.05
CA LYS A 364 2.20 -17.53 1.19
C LYS A 364 0.78 -17.18 1.63
N LEU A 365 0.66 -16.27 2.60
CA LEU A 365 -0.65 -15.80 3.07
C LEU A 365 -1.43 -15.10 1.94
N ILE A 366 -0.79 -14.17 1.22
CA ILE A 366 -1.43 -13.46 0.10
C ILE A 366 -1.91 -14.45 -0.96
N GLN A 367 -1.09 -15.45 -1.31
CA GLN A 367 -1.45 -16.47 -2.31
C GLN A 367 -2.63 -17.33 -1.84
N ALA A 368 -2.63 -17.76 -0.57
CA ALA A 368 -3.73 -18.53 0.01
C ALA A 368 -5.04 -17.73 0.01
N LEU A 369 -5.00 -16.47 0.45
CA LEU A 369 -6.16 -15.59 0.44
C LEU A 369 -6.66 -15.31 -0.98
N LYS A 370 -5.75 -15.09 -1.94
CA LYS A 370 -6.11 -14.90 -3.35
C LYS A 370 -6.82 -16.13 -3.93
N ALA A 371 -6.35 -17.33 -3.59
CA ALA A 371 -7.01 -18.56 -4.00
C ALA A 371 -8.40 -18.75 -3.37
N ALA A 372 -8.60 -18.30 -2.14
CA ALA A 372 -9.90 -18.35 -1.46
C ALA A 372 -10.91 -17.32 -1.98
N LEU A 373 -10.44 -16.26 -2.63
CA LEU A 373 -11.26 -15.19 -3.23
C LEU A 373 -11.65 -15.48 -4.69
N SER A 374 -11.01 -16.45 -5.34
CA SER A 374 -11.29 -16.89 -6.73
C SER A 374 -12.47 -17.84 -6.78
#